data_b9dc581d99784fdb716ca4fc629a299b
#
_entry.id   b9dc581d99784fdb716ca4fc629a299b
#
_cell.length_a   1.000
_cell.length_b   1.000
_cell.length_c   1.000
_cell.angle_alpha   90.00
_cell.angle_beta   90.00
_cell.angle_gamma   90.00
#
_symmetry.space_group_name_H-M   'P 1'
#
loop_
_entity.id
_entity.type
_entity.pdbx_description
1 polymer ?
#
loop_
_entity_poly.entity_id
_entity_poly.type
_entity_poly.pdbx_seq_one_letter_code
_entity_poly.pdbx_strand_id
1 'polypeptide(L)'
;MTADPATGDVSTASAEVSGAAGAAGAEASGAARAEASGAAHAEGSGAAGAQASTAGSWAPAACTLPTSERPLRAADFDAVFAATVRGLGRIGPTRLRLDLEPSPEAAARTAELAVAETGCCSFFTFALTVTAGALTLDVTVPQQYAPVLAALADRAGAAAGLAH
;
A
#
# COMPACT_ATOMS: atom_id res chain seq x y z
N MET A 1 7.76 36.13 -52.49
CA MET A 1 7.49 36.72 -51.17
C MET A 1 7.80 35.62 -50.11
N THR A 2 8.97 35.71 -49.60
CA THR A 2 9.60 34.77 -48.64
C THR A 2 9.22 35.20 -47.24
N ALA A 3 8.75 34.29 -46.41
CA ALA A 3 8.58 34.50 -44.97
C ALA A 3 9.40 33.42 -44.22
N ASP A 4 10.28 33.90 -43.36
CA ASP A 4 11.28 33.24 -42.58
C ASP A 4 10.66 32.62 -41.30
N PRO A 5 11.05 31.41 -40.87
CA PRO A 5 10.62 30.87 -39.57
C PRO A 5 11.60 31.27 -38.48
N ALA A 6 11.08 31.96 -37.48
CA ALA A 6 11.79 32.34 -36.26
C ALA A 6 12.15 31.13 -35.40
N THR A 7 13.43 30.96 -35.20
CA THR A 7 14.06 30.03 -34.26
C THR A 7 13.86 30.49 -32.82
N GLY A 8 13.09 29.74 -32.03
CA GLY A 8 12.93 29.97 -30.58
C GLY A 8 14.02 29.23 -29.81
N ASP A 9 14.90 30.03 -29.18
CA ASP A 9 15.95 29.59 -28.27
C ASP A 9 15.37 29.12 -26.94
N VAL A 10 15.57 27.84 -26.59
CA VAL A 10 15.20 27.29 -25.27
C VAL A 10 16.41 27.41 -24.35
N SER A 11 16.38 28.43 -23.52
CA SER A 11 17.34 28.64 -22.45
C SER A 11 17.20 27.58 -21.35
N THR A 12 18.19 26.72 -21.25
CA THR A 12 18.36 25.74 -20.16
C THR A 12 18.83 26.45 -18.90
N ALA A 13 17.96 26.59 -17.90
CA ALA A 13 18.32 27.03 -16.56
C ALA A 13 18.72 25.81 -15.71
N SER A 14 20.02 25.62 -15.53
CA SER A 14 20.58 24.69 -14.55
C SER A 14 20.50 25.32 -13.16
N ALA A 15 19.71 24.71 -12.26
CA ALA A 15 19.71 25.07 -10.84
C ALA A 15 20.69 24.12 -10.09
N GLU A 16 21.83 24.66 -9.72
CA GLU A 16 22.77 24.03 -8.78
C GLU A 16 22.18 24.12 -7.36
N VAL A 17 21.93 22.97 -6.73
CA VAL A 17 21.63 22.91 -5.30
C VAL A 17 22.89 22.48 -4.57
N SER A 18 23.49 23.46 -3.90
CA SER A 18 24.63 23.33 -3.03
C SER A 18 24.24 22.64 -1.71
N GLY A 19 25.07 21.68 -1.29
CA GLY A 19 24.87 20.92 -0.08
C GLY A 19 25.18 21.71 1.20
N ALA A 20 24.62 21.25 2.29
CA ALA A 20 25.14 21.50 3.63
C ALA A 20 25.05 20.24 4.47
N ALA A 21 26.22 19.71 4.81
CA ALA A 21 26.40 18.68 5.81
C ALA A 21 26.24 19.29 7.22
N GLY A 22 25.52 18.61 8.09
CA GLY A 22 25.43 18.91 9.50
C GLY A 22 25.51 17.62 10.33
N ALA A 23 26.71 17.33 10.86
CA ALA A 23 26.95 16.27 11.83
C ALA A 23 26.87 16.83 13.25
N ALA A 24 26.20 16.06 14.14
CA ALA A 24 26.39 16.01 15.60
C ALA A 24 25.38 14.98 16.11
N GLY A 25 25.70 13.80 16.71
CA GLY A 25 26.59 13.61 17.81
C GLY A 25 25.84 13.71 19.13
N ALA A 26 25.35 12.55 19.68
CA ALA A 26 25.23 12.38 21.12
C ALA A 26 24.99 10.90 21.47
N GLU A 27 25.99 10.30 22.10
CA GLU A 27 25.91 9.03 22.81
C GLU A 27 25.17 9.23 24.15
N ALA A 28 24.33 8.26 24.52
CA ALA A 28 23.98 8.08 25.91
C ALA A 28 23.80 6.60 26.22
N SER A 29 24.76 6.07 26.91
CA SER A 29 24.85 4.82 27.61
C SER A 29 23.78 4.74 28.70
N GLY A 30 23.16 3.56 28.89
CA GLY A 30 22.25 3.33 30.01
C GLY A 30 21.94 1.85 30.14
N ALA A 31 22.85 1.11 30.79
CA ALA A 31 22.62 -0.26 31.24
C ALA A 31 21.76 -0.26 32.50
N ALA A 32 20.71 -1.06 32.51
CA ALA A 32 20.07 -1.51 33.76
C ALA A 32 19.62 -2.97 33.61
N ARG A 33 20.34 -3.80 34.33
CA ARG A 33 20.10 -5.21 34.61
C ARG A 33 19.07 -5.33 35.75
N ALA A 34 18.05 -6.14 35.59
CA ALA A 34 17.31 -6.69 36.70
C ALA A 34 16.83 -8.10 36.35
N GLU A 35 17.43 -9.08 37.03
CA GLU A 35 16.98 -10.46 37.13
C GLU A 35 15.86 -10.54 38.16
N ALA A 36 14.81 -11.28 37.87
CA ALA A 36 13.99 -11.89 38.90
C ALA A 36 13.31 -13.16 38.35
N SER A 37 13.71 -14.25 38.94
CA SER A 37 13.18 -15.59 38.96
C SER A 37 11.72 -15.64 39.42
N GLY A 38 10.92 -16.56 38.89
CA GLY A 38 9.60 -16.88 39.40
C GLY A 38 8.89 -17.95 38.58
N ALA A 39 9.14 -19.21 38.91
CA ALA A 39 8.36 -20.34 38.40
C ALA A 39 7.00 -20.42 39.10
N ALA A 40 5.93 -20.64 38.36
CA ALA A 40 4.72 -21.27 38.89
C ALA A 40 3.99 -21.99 37.73
N HIS A 41 3.91 -23.30 37.85
CA HIS A 41 3.05 -24.19 37.06
C HIS A 41 1.58 -23.91 37.41
N ALA A 42 0.73 -23.82 36.37
CA ALA A 42 -0.67 -24.14 36.52
C ALA A 42 -1.16 -24.73 35.19
N GLU A 43 -1.39 -26.05 35.24
CA GLU A 43 -2.16 -26.76 34.24
C GLU A 43 -3.64 -26.33 34.35
N GLY A 44 -4.24 -25.96 33.27
CA GLY A 44 -5.64 -25.62 33.17
C GLY A 44 -6.16 -26.02 31.79
N SER A 45 -6.63 -27.25 31.67
CA SER A 45 -7.46 -27.73 30.55
C SER A 45 -8.65 -26.82 30.33
N GLY A 46 -8.89 -26.42 29.10
CA GLY A 46 -10.05 -25.66 28.69
C GLY A 46 -10.07 -25.50 27.18
N ALA A 47 -10.37 -26.58 26.46
CA ALA A 47 -10.66 -26.50 25.05
C ALA A 47 -11.97 -25.79 24.84
N ALA A 48 -11.95 -24.62 24.27
CA ALA A 48 -13.05 -24.07 23.47
C ALA A 48 -12.37 -23.29 22.35
N GLY A 49 -12.14 -23.98 21.24
CA GLY A 49 -11.68 -23.38 20.01
C GLY A 49 -12.74 -22.41 19.51
N ALA A 50 -12.62 -21.14 19.93
CA ALA A 50 -13.15 -20.07 19.13
C ALA A 50 -12.24 -20.01 17.89
N GLN A 51 -12.64 -20.70 16.84
CA GLN A 51 -12.17 -20.42 15.50
C GLN A 51 -12.61 -19.01 15.20
N ALA A 52 -11.77 -18.04 15.56
CA ALA A 52 -11.90 -16.70 15.04
C ALA A 52 -11.88 -16.86 13.53
N SER A 53 -13.03 -16.63 12.95
CA SER A 53 -13.27 -16.64 11.52
C SER A 53 -12.14 -15.85 10.88
N THR A 54 -11.31 -16.54 10.12
CA THR A 54 -10.26 -15.95 9.28
C THR A 54 -10.88 -15.21 8.09
N ALA A 55 -12.04 -14.61 8.29
CA ALA A 55 -12.66 -13.70 7.37
C ALA A 55 -11.88 -12.39 7.40
N GLY A 56 -10.75 -12.35 6.68
CA GLY A 56 -10.13 -11.07 6.48
C GLY A 56 -8.63 -11.01 6.20
N SER A 57 -7.87 -12.08 6.34
CA SER A 57 -6.47 -12.03 5.92
C SER A 57 -6.33 -12.40 4.44
N TRP A 58 -6.52 -11.43 3.56
CA TRP A 58 -6.19 -11.56 2.14
C TRP A 58 -4.67 -11.61 1.92
N ALA A 59 -3.88 -11.20 2.93
CA ALA A 59 -2.43 -11.20 2.87
C ALA A 59 -1.89 -12.65 2.84
N PRO A 60 -1.17 -13.04 1.77
CA PRO A 60 -0.61 -14.39 1.65
C PRO A 60 0.53 -14.61 2.64
N ALA A 61 0.94 -15.89 2.80
CA ALA A 61 2.11 -16.26 3.60
C ALA A 61 3.41 -15.58 3.10
N ALA A 62 3.45 -15.14 1.84
CA ALA A 62 4.57 -14.41 1.26
C ALA A 62 4.66 -12.94 1.70
N CYS A 63 3.65 -12.41 2.42
CA CYS A 63 3.71 -11.07 2.98
C CYS A 63 4.66 -11.04 4.18
N THR A 64 5.68 -10.19 4.14
CA THR A 64 6.68 -10.06 5.21
C THR A 64 6.20 -9.23 6.39
N LEU A 65 5.02 -8.62 6.29
CA LEU A 65 4.44 -7.82 7.37
C LEU A 65 4.20 -8.69 8.62
N PRO A 66 4.57 -8.21 9.83
CA PRO A 66 4.24 -8.90 11.08
C PRO A 66 2.76 -9.22 11.18
N THR A 67 2.41 -10.39 11.74
CA THR A 67 1.02 -10.85 11.82
C THR A 67 0.10 -9.87 12.55
N SER A 68 0.64 -9.13 13.54
CA SER A 68 -0.09 -8.09 14.27
C SER A 68 -0.42 -6.85 13.42
N GLU A 69 0.35 -6.57 12.37
CA GLU A 69 0.18 -5.40 11.51
C GLU A 69 -0.72 -5.68 10.30
N ARG A 70 -0.91 -6.96 9.94
CA ARG A 70 -1.76 -7.34 8.80
C ARG A 70 -3.20 -6.85 8.89
N PRO A 71 -3.89 -6.96 10.05
CA PRO A 71 -5.24 -6.40 10.18
C PRO A 71 -5.27 -4.88 10.03
N LEU A 72 -4.26 -4.16 10.51
CA LEU A 72 -4.15 -2.71 10.39
C LEU A 72 -3.98 -2.31 8.92
N ARG A 73 -3.10 -2.99 8.19
CA ARG A 73 -2.91 -2.77 6.75
C ARG A 73 -4.18 -3.05 5.96
N ALA A 74 -4.92 -4.10 6.31
CA ALA A 74 -6.19 -4.40 5.69
C ALA A 74 -7.23 -3.29 5.92
N ALA A 75 -7.26 -2.71 7.12
CA ALA A 75 -8.14 -1.59 7.45
C ALA A 75 -7.74 -0.30 6.70
N ASP A 76 -6.44 -0.06 6.49
CA ASP A 76 -5.95 1.05 5.68
C ASP A 76 -6.45 0.94 4.24
N PHE A 77 -6.38 -0.26 3.64
CA PHE A 77 -6.94 -0.51 2.31
C PHE A 77 -8.45 -0.29 2.27
N ASP A 78 -9.20 -0.79 3.25
CA ASP A 78 -10.66 -0.58 3.30
C ASP A 78 -11.01 0.90 3.37
N ALA A 79 -10.30 1.67 4.18
CA ALA A 79 -10.52 3.10 4.31
C ALA A 79 -10.25 3.85 3.00
N VAL A 80 -9.17 3.49 2.29
CA VAL A 80 -8.87 4.06 0.97
C VAL A 80 -9.93 3.64 -0.05
N PHE A 81 -10.29 2.37 -0.11
CA PHE A 81 -11.29 1.88 -1.07
C PHE A 81 -12.66 2.52 -0.86
N ALA A 82 -13.13 2.57 0.37
CA ALA A 82 -14.41 3.20 0.70
C ALA A 82 -14.45 4.68 0.32
N ALA A 83 -13.35 5.38 0.53
CA ALA A 83 -13.28 6.82 0.27
C ALA A 83 -13.08 7.15 -1.20
N THR A 84 -12.31 6.33 -1.95
CA THR A 84 -11.79 6.74 -3.24
C THR A 84 -12.27 5.92 -4.44
N VAL A 85 -12.61 4.62 -4.27
CA VAL A 85 -13.00 3.76 -5.40
C VAL A 85 -14.42 4.11 -5.87
N ARG A 86 -14.54 4.36 -7.19
CA ARG A 86 -15.80 4.66 -7.88
C ARG A 86 -16.17 3.61 -8.91
N GLY A 87 -15.20 2.82 -9.36
CA GLY A 87 -15.38 1.73 -10.30
C GLY A 87 -14.33 0.64 -10.12
N LEU A 88 -14.69 -0.59 -10.50
CA LEU A 88 -13.82 -1.74 -10.41
C LEU A 88 -13.96 -2.58 -11.68
N GLY A 89 -12.83 -2.87 -12.33
CA GLY A 89 -12.75 -3.71 -13.52
C GLY A 89 -11.72 -4.84 -13.35
N ARG A 90 -12.16 -6.09 -13.43
CA ARG A 90 -11.25 -7.25 -13.50
C ARG A 90 -10.82 -7.43 -14.96
N ILE A 91 -9.60 -7.01 -15.30
CA ILE A 91 -9.07 -7.08 -16.68
C ILE A 91 -8.62 -8.51 -17.02
N GLY A 92 -8.41 -9.32 -15.99
CA GLY A 92 -8.02 -10.72 -16.09
C GLY A 92 -7.66 -11.28 -14.72
N PRO A 93 -7.18 -12.51 -14.64
CA PRO A 93 -6.87 -13.14 -13.35
C PRO A 93 -5.72 -12.47 -12.60
N THR A 94 -4.83 -11.76 -13.31
CA THR A 94 -3.62 -11.14 -12.75
C THR A 94 -3.63 -9.61 -12.82
N ARG A 95 -4.74 -9.00 -13.29
CA ARG A 95 -4.83 -7.54 -13.42
C ARG A 95 -6.21 -7.02 -13.01
N LEU A 96 -6.20 -6.09 -12.07
CA LEU A 96 -7.34 -5.36 -11.55
C LEU A 96 -7.16 -3.88 -11.89
N ARG A 97 -8.24 -3.21 -12.32
CA ARG A 97 -8.30 -1.76 -12.45
C ARG A 97 -9.33 -1.20 -11.50
N LEU A 98 -8.94 -0.16 -10.78
CA LEU A 98 -9.80 0.63 -9.92
C LEU A 98 -9.88 2.05 -10.50
N ASP A 99 -11.09 2.54 -10.74
CA ASP A 99 -11.34 3.93 -11.05
C ASP A 99 -11.52 4.67 -9.73
N LEU A 100 -10.73 5.71 -9.51
CA LEU A 100 -10.69 6.43 -8.25
C LEU A 100 -11.28 7.82 -8.40
N GLU A 101 -11.74 8.38 -7.29
CA GLU A 101 -12.08 9.81 -7.21
C GLU A 101 -10.88 10.65 -7.65
N PRO A 102 -11.03 11.53 -8.67
CA PRO A 102 -9.91 12.29 -9.21
C PRO A 102 -9.59 13.52 -8.33
N SER A 103 -9.04 13.27 -7.13
CA SER A 103 -8.61 14.32 -6.22
C SER A 103 -7.15 14.15 -5.81
N PRO A 104 -6.45 15.24 -5.46
CA PRO A 104 -5.08 15.17 -4.94
C PRO A 104 -4.96 14.30 -3.69
N GLU A 105 -5.96 14.35 -2.81
CA GLU A 105 -6.00 13.58 -1.57
C GLU A 105 -6.12 12.07 -1.85
N ALA A 106 -6.98 11.69 -2.79
CA ALA A 106 -7.13 10.30 -3.21
C ALA A 106 -5.82 9.77 -3.84
N ALA A 107 -5.18 10.57 -4.69
CA ALA A 107 -3.92 10.21 -5.32
C ALA A 107 -2.81 10.02 -4.28
N ALA A 108 -2.66 10.95 -3.34
CA ALA A 108 -1.63 10.91 -2.30
C ALA A 108 -1.81 9.67 -1.40
N ARG A 109 -3.01 9.45 -0.85
CA ARG A 109 -3.29 8.31 0.04
C ARG A 109 -3.11 6.97 -0.66
N THR A 110 -3.54 6.87 -1.91
CA THR A 110 -3.36 5.65 -2.71
C THR A 110 -1.88 5.39 -2.97
N ALA A 111 -1.10 6.40 -3.32
CA ALA A 111 0.33 6.27 -3.55
C ALA A 111 1.09 5.87 -2.28
N GLU A 112 0.81 6.47 -1.13
CA GLU A 112 1.39 6.12 0.16
C GLU A 112 1.15 4.65 0.50
N LEU A 113 -0.10 4.18 0.35
CA LEU A 113 -0.47 2.80 0.63
C LEU A 113 0.21 1.82 -0.33
N ALA A 114 0.27 2.15 -1.63
CA ALA A 114 0.93 1.33 -2.64
C ALA A 114 2.44 1.18 -2.35
N VAL A 115 3.12 2.27 -1.98
CA VAL A 115 4.54 2.24 -1.60
C VAL A 115 4.75 1.38 -0.35
N ALA A 116 3.93 1.56 0.68
CA ALA A 116 4.02 0.77 1.90
C ALA A 116 3.77 -0.72 1.65
N GLU A 117 2.82 -1.06 0.76
CA GLU A 117 2.49 -2.44 0.43
C GLU A 117 3.59 -3.12 -0.38
N THR A 118 4.19 -2.46 -1.37
CA THR A 118 5.30 -3.03 -2.14
C THR A 118 6.53 -3.31 -1.29
N GLY A 119 6.69 -2.60 -0.18
CA GLY A 119 7.75 -2.85 0.80
C GLY A 119 7.60 -4.17 1.55
N CYS A 120 6.38 -4.66 1.77
CA CYS A 120 6.12 -5.91 2.47
C CYS A 120 5.65 -7.05 1.56
N CYS A 121 5.00 -6.72 0.45
CA CYS A 121 4.42 -7.66 -0.52
C CYS A 121 4.95 -7.36 -1.93
N SER A 122 6.21 -7.69 -2.17
CA SER A 122 6.95 -7.32 -3.39
C SER A 122 6.41 -7.93 -4.70
N PHE A 123 5.43 -8.82 -4.62
CA PHE A 123 4.78 -9.38 -5.80
C PHE A 123 3.69 -8.49 -6.40
N PHE A 124 3.25 -7.44 -5.70
CA PHE A 124 2.34 -6.45 -6.25
C PHE A 124 3.10 -5.43 -7.11
N THR A 125 2.46 -5.07 -8.23
CA THR A 125 2.82 -3.88 -9.00
C THR A 125 1.61 -2.96 -9.04
N PHE A 126 1.79 -1.73 -8.58
CA PHE A 126 0.78 -0.68 -8.62
C PHE A 126 1.17 0.38 -9.64
N ALA A 127 0.25 0.75 -10.53
CA ALA A 127 0.42 1.84 -11.47
C ALA A 127 -0.72 2.85 -11.29
N LEU A 128 -0.41 3.97 -10.64
CA LEU A 128 -1.34 5.08 -10.49
C LEU A 128 -1.22 6.01 -11.69
N THR A 129 -2.32 6.25 -12.39
CA THR A 129 -2.34 7.03 -13.62
C THR A 129 -3.34 8.19 -13.49
N VAL A 130 -2.89 9.38 -13.84
CA VAL A 130 -3.74 10.57 -13.96
C VAL A 130 -3.79 10.96 -15.44
N THR A 131 -4.98 10.96 -16.02
CA THR A 131 -5.16 11.30 -17.44
C THR A 131 -6.51 11.98 -17.67
N ALA A 132 -6.50 13.13 -18.30
CA ALA A 132 -7.72 13.87 -18.68
C ALA A 132 -8.73 14.04 -17.52
N GLY A 133 -8.24 14.30 -16.31
CA GLY A 133 -9.07 14.46 -15.12
C GLY A 133 -9.58 13.15 -14.51
N ALA A 134 -9.15 12.00 -15.02
CA ALA A 134 -9.41 10.69 -14.41
C ALA A 134 -8.20 10.22 -13.58
N LEU A 135 -8.47 9.49 -12.51
CA LEU A 135 -7.48 8.83 -11.66
C LEU A 135 -7.76 7.34 -11.66
N THR A 136 -6.79 6.53 -12.05
CA THR A 136 -6.92 5.07 -12.08
C THR A 136 -5.76 4.39 -11.37
N LEU A 137 -6.04 3.26 -10.70
CA LEU A 137 -5.04 2.39 -10.14
C LEU A 137 -5.11 1.01 -10.81
N ASP A 138 -4.09 0.66 -11.55
CA ASP A 138 -3.90 -0.71 -12.05
C ASP A 138 -3.06 -1.49 -11.04
N VAL A 139 -3.58 -2.65 -10.61
CA VAL A 139 -2.88 -3.60 -9.74
C VAL A 139 -2.59 -4.86 -10.53
N THR A 140 -1.35 -5.27 -10.55
CA THR A 140 -0.90 -6.47 -11.28
C THR A 140 -0.11 -7.39 -10.37
N VAL A 141 -0.29 -8.69 -10.54
CA VAL A 141 0.43 -9.74 -9.79
C VAL A 141 0.90 -10.85 -10.73
N PRO A 142 1.96 -11.60 -10.40
CA PRO A 142 2.27 -12.86 -11.05
C PRO A 142 1.14 -13.88 -10.91
N GLN A 143 1.04 -14.83 -11.86
CA GLN A 143 -0.06 -15.80 -11.97
C GLN A 143 -0.34 -16.57 -10.65
N GLN A 144 0.70 -16.94 -9.92
CA GLN A 144 0.58 -17.65 -8.64
C GLN A 144 -0.15 -16.86 -7.54
N TYR A 145 -0.22 -15.54 -7.68
CA TYR A 145 -0.90 -14.64 -6.73
C TYR A 145 -2.28 -14.17 -7.23
N ALA A 146 -2.78 -14.73 -8.32
CA ALA A 146 -4.11 -14.42 -8.84
C ALA A 146 -5.24 -14.56 -7.78
N PRO A 147 -5.24 -15.57 -6.88
CA PRO A 147 -6.21 -15.65 -5.80
C PRO A 147 -6.13 -14.47 -4.81
N VAL A 148 -4.93 -13.95 -4.55
CA VAL A 148 -4.73 -12.78 -3.68
C VAL A 148 -5.33 -11.53 -4.32
N LEU A 149 -5.11 -11.35 -5.63
CA LEU A 149 -5.70 -10.22 -6.37
C LEU A 149 -7.23 -10.31 -6.43
N ALA A 150 -7.77 -11.53 -6.56
CA ALA A 150 -9.21 -11.75 -6.51
C ALA A 150 -9.80 -11.32 -5.15
N ALA A 151 -9.17 -11.74 -4.04
CA ALA A 151 -9.58 -11.35 -2.71
C ALA A 151 -9.46 -9.82 -2.48
N LEU A 152 -8.42 -9.18 -3.02
CA LEU A 152 -8.27 -7.71 -2.98
C LEU A 152 -9.42 -7.02 -3.74
N ALA A 153 -9.79 -7.55 -4.91
CA ALA A 153 -10.89 -7.01 -5.70
C ALA A 153 -12.25 -7.14 -5.01
N ASP A 154 -12.53 -8.31 -4.39
CA ASP A 154 -13.76 -8.53 -3.60
C ASP A 154 -13.84 -7.54 -2.44
N ARG A 155 -12.71 -7.34 -1.74
CA ARG A 155 -12.60 -6.40 -0.63
C ARG A 155 -12.81 -4.96 -1.09
N ALA A 156 -12.20 -4.56 -2.19
CA ALA A 156 -12.38 -3.22 -2.77
C ALA A 156 -13.82 -2.96 -3.17
N GLY A 157 -14.46 -3.95 -3.82
CA GLY A 157 -15.88 -3.86 -4.17
C GLY A 157 -16.80 -3.73 -2.95
N ALA A 158 -16.56 -4.53 -1.93
CA ALA A 158 -17.32 -4.49 -0.68
C ALA A 158 -17.15 -3.15 0.06
N ALA A 159 -15.92 -2.67 0.21
CA ALA A 159 -15.63 -1.42 0.90
C ALA A 159 -16.19 -0.20 0.15
N ALA A 160 -16.15 -0.20 -1.17
CA ALA A 160 -16.68 0.86 -2.01
C ALA A 160 -18.20 0.79 -2.20
N GLY A 161 -18.88 -0.26 -1.69
CA GLY A 161 -20.32 -0.45 -1.89
C GLY A 161 -20.72 -0.74 -3.33
N LEU A 162 -19.79 -1.26 -4.14
CA LEU A 162 -20.08 -1.65 -5.52
C LEU A 162 -20.74 -3.03 -5.51
N ALA A 163 -21.99 -3.09 -6.00
CA ALA A 163 -22.70 -4.35 -6.17
C ALA A 163 -21.96 -5.23 -7.19
N HIS A 164 -21.89 -6.51 -6.92
CA HIS A 164 -21.35 -7.54 -7.81
C HIS A 164 -22.45 -8.13 -8.68
#